data_9b49e686da13e9e70fdc55cd7bed3a9a
#
_entry.id   9b49e686da13e9e70fdc55cd7bed3a9a
#
_cell.length_a   1.000
_cell.length_b   1.000
_cell.length_c   1.000
_cell.angle_alpha   90.00
_cell.angle_beta   90.00
_cell.angle_gamma   90.00
#
_symmetry.space_group_name_H-M   'P 1'
#
loop_
_entity.id
_entity.type
_entity.pdbx_description
1 polymer ?
#
loop_
_entity_poly.entity_id
_entity_poly.type
_entity_poly.pdbx_seq_one_letter_code
_entity_poly.pdbx_strand_id
1 'polypeptide(L)'
;MLANDAIADTRVRSLVGDIADPQVLRGAIDQDTAVIFHLAAVVSGQAEADFDLGMRINLDASRALLETCRTVGHMPRVVFTSSVAVYGGDLPDTVLDGTALNPQSSYGTQKAIAELLLADYTRRGFVDGRVLRLPTISVRPGRPNAAASSFASGIIREPLNGDAANCPVGATTRLWLLSPRRAVEALVAGCELDASAVADRRPINLPGVSVSAGDIVRALRE
;
A
#
# COMPACT_ATOMS: atom_id res chain seq x y z
N MET A 1 -4.90 11.08 10.14
CA MET A 1 -4.83 12.47 10.65
C MET A 1 -3.40 12.95 10.41
N LEU A 2 -3.21 14.07 9.72
CA LEU A 2 -1.88 14.65 9.51
C LEU A 2 -1.29 15.08 10.87
N ALA A 3 0.03 15.03 11.00
CA ALA A 3 0.69 15.58 12.18
C ALA A 3 0.39 17.10 12.28
N ASN A 4 0.23 17.63 13.49
CA ASN A 4 -0.12 19.04 13.70
C ASN A 4 0.82 20.01 12.97
N ASP A 5 2.12 19.68 12.90
CA ASP A 5 3.12 20.50 12.21
C ASP A 5 2.89 20.53 10.68
N ALA A 6 2.41 19.42 10.09
CA ALA A 6 2.08 19.39 8.66
C ALA A 6 0.83 20.21 8.33
N ILE A 7 -0.14 20.29 9.26
CA ILE A 7 -1.38 21.09 9.08
C ILE A 7 -1.04 22.60 9.17
N ALA A 8 -0.04 22.96 9.95
CA ALA A 8 0.39 24.35 10.12
C ALA A 8 1.25 24.88 8.94
N ASP A 9 1.76 24.01 8.09
CA ASP A 9 2.57 24.42 6.93
C ASP A 9 1.67 25.03 5.85
N THR A 10 1.93 26.28 5.48
CA THR A 10 1.14 27.04 4.50
C THR A 10 1.17 26.43 3.09
N ARG A 11 2.14 25.54 2.81
CA ARG A 11 2.22 24.77 1.55
C ARG A 11 1.26 23.59 1.52
N VAL A 12 0.69 23.21 2.68
CA VAL A 12 -0.23 22.08 2.79
C VAL A 12 -1.68 22.56 2.72
N ARG A 13 -2.43 22.04 1.75
CA ARG A 13 -3.86 22.23 1.65
C ARG A 13 -4.57 20.91 1.97
N SER A 14 -5.39 20.90 3.01
CA SER A 14 -6.21 19.74 3.35
C SER A 14 -7.57 19.82 2.64
N LEU A 15 -7.93 18.73 1.97
CA LEU A 15 -9.26 18.52 1.39
C LEU A 15 -9.93 17.35 2.12
N VAL A 16 -11.09 17.59 2.71
CA VAL A 16 -11.89 16.55 3.37
C VAL A 16 -12.97 16.07 2.41
N GLY A 17 -13.02 14.78 2.14
CA GLY A 17 -14.00 14.20 1.22
C GLY A 17 -13.84 12.69 1.05
N ASP A 18 -14.78 12.08 0.35
CA ASP A 18 -14.70 10.67 -0.04
C ASP A 18 -13.88 10.55 -1.32
N ILE A 19 -12.81 9.75 -1.28
CA ILE A 19 -11.95 9.51 -2.45
C ILE A 19 -12.69 8.80 -3.60
N ALA A 20 -13.81 8.13 -3.29
CA ALA A 20 -14.67 7.53 -4.31
C ALA A 20 -15.60 8.56 -5.00
N ASP A 21 -15.68 9.80 -4.50
CA ASP A 21 -16.45 10.86 -5.14
C ASP A 21 -15.61 11.54 -6.25
N PRO A 22 -16.04 11.44 -7.53
CA PRO A 22 -15.36 12.09 -8.63
C PRO A 22 -15.29 13.62 -8.53
N GLN A 23 -16.17 14.26 -7.76
CA GLN A 23 -16.12 15.71 -7.55
C GLN A 23 -14.97 16.09 -6.61
N VAL A 24 -14.73 15.29 -5.58
CA VAL A 24 -13.59 15.47 -4.67
C VAL A 24 -12.28 15.30 -5.45
N LEU A 25 -12.18 14.28 -6.29
CA LEU A 25 -11.00 14.05 -7.13
C LEU A 25 -10.75 15.20 -8.13
N ARG A 26 -11.79 15.69 -8.79
CA ARG A 26 -11.67 16.87 -9.69
C ARG A 26 -11.30 18.16 -8.97
N GLY A 27 -11.62 18.28 -7.70
CA GLY A 27 -11.19 19.40 -6.86
C GLY A 27 -9.74 19.29 -6.35
N ALA A 28 -9.17 18.09 -6.41
CA ALA A 28 -7.84 17.80 -5.92
C ALA A 28 -6.78 17.66 -7.03
N ILE A 29 -7.19 17.27 -8.24
CA ILE A 29 -6.30 16.98 -9.38
C ILE A 29 -6.57 17.98 -10.51
N ASP A 30 -5.55 18.73 -10.87
CA ASP A 30 -5.57 19.75 -11.93
C ASP A 30 -4.36 19.60 -12.88
N GLN A 31 -4.18 20.54 -13.79
CA GLN A 31 -3.07 20.53 -14.76
C GLN A 31 -1.70 20.78 -14.11
N ASP A 32 -1.66 21.34 -12.92
CA ASP A 32 -0.41 21.62 -12.18
C ASP A 32 -0.03 20.47 -11.23
N THR A 33 -0.86 19.45 -11.13
CA THR A 33 -0.64 18.28 -10.27
C THR A 33 0.48 17.41 -10.84
N ALA A 34 1.70 17.56 -10.34
CA ALA A 34 2.87 16.81 -10.83
C ALA A 34 2.92 15.35 -10.35
N VAL A 35 2.57 15.11 -9.08
CA VAL A 35 2.69 13.79 -8.42
C VAL A 35 1.47 13.49 -7.56
N ILE A 36 1.03 12.24 -7.60
CA ILE A 36 -0.05 11.72 -6.77
C ILE A 36 0.47 10.48 -6.02
N PHE A 37 0.49 10.52 -4.68
CA PHE A 37 0.69 9.35 -3.85
C PHE A 37 -0.66 8.74 -3.50
N HIS A 38 -1.06 7.68 -4.21
CA HIS A 38 -2.32 6.99 -3.95
C HIS A 38 -2.14 5.96 -2.83
N LEU A 39 -2.39 6.40 -1.59
CA LEU A 39 -2.19 5.62 -0.37
C LEU A 39 -3.52 5.20 0.28
N ALA A 40 -4.64 5.76 -0.18
CA ALA A 40 -5.95 5.50 0.39
C ALA A 40 -6.40 4.06 0.10
N ALA A 41 -6.79 3.35 1.15
CA ALA A 41 -7.39 2.02 1.06
C ALA A 41 -8.10 1.65 2.37
N VAL A 42 -9.12 0.81 2.30
CA VAL A 42 -9.56 0.02 3.44
C VAL A 42 -8.68 -1.22 3.56
N VAL A 43 -8.35 -1.59 4.79
CA VAL A 43 -7.40 -2.67 5.08
C VAL A 43 -8.00 -4.07 4.86
N SER A 44 -7.14 -5.09 4.79
CA SER A 44 -7.52 -6.44 4.37
C SER A 44 -8.70 -7.05 5.14
N GLY A 45 -8.69 -7.01 6.48
CA GLY A 45 -9.79 -7.57 7.26
C GLY A 45 -11.10 -6.79 7.12
N GLN A 46 -11.04 -5.47 6.89
CA GLN A 46 -12.24 -4.67 6.63
C GLN A 46 -12.80 -4.94 5.23
N ALA A 47 -11.94 -5.04 4.21
CA ALA A 47 -12.38 -5.36 2.84
C ALA A 47 -12.92 -6.79 2.71
N GLU A 48 -12.51 -7.70 3.59
CA GLU A 48 -13.06 -9.06 3.67
C GLU A 48 -14.41 -9.08 4.40
N ALA A 49 -14.57 -8.28 5.44
CA ALA A 49 -15.82 -8.17 6.20
C ALA A 49 -16.91 -7.38 5.45
N ASP A 50 -16.51 -6.40 4.63
CA ASP A 50 -17.40 -5.55 3.84
C ASP A 50 -16.86 -5.46 2.40
N PHE A 51 -17.33 -6.40 1.57
CA PHE A 51 -16.90 -6.53 0.18
C PHE A 51 -17.22 -5.28 -0.64
N ASP A 52 -18.40 -4.71 -0.49
CA ASP A 52 -18.85 -3.53 -1.25
C ASP A 52 -18.01 -2.29 -0.90
N LEU A 53 -17.72 -2.10 0.38
CA LEU A 53 -16.81 -1.04 0.81
C LEU A 53 -15.39 -1.25 0.24
N GLY A 54 -14.90 -2.50 0.26
CA GLY A 54 -13.62 -2.86 -0.35
C GLY A 54 -13.58 -2.52 -1.82
N MET A 55 -14.56 -2.95 -2.61
CA MET A 55 -14.67 -2.66 -4.04
C MET A 55 -14.72 -1.15 -4.29
N ARG A 56 -15.58 -0.44 -3.57
CA ARG A 56 -15.75 1.02 -3.73
C ARG A 56 -14.48 1.80 -3.44
N ILE A 57 -13.79 1.51 -2.33
CA ILE A 57 -12.61 2.31 -1.91
C ILE A 57 -11.31 1.82 -2.56
N ASN A 58 -11.08 0.50 -2.64
CA ASN A 58 -9.80 0.00 -3.13
C ASN A 58 -9.74 -0.08 -4.65
N LEU A 59 -10.88 -0.32 -5.32
CA LEU A 59 -10.92 -0.48 -6.77
C LEU A 59 -11.56 0.71 -7.49
N ASP A 60 -12.83 1.03 -7.19
CA ASP A 60 -13.55 2.06 -7.96
C ASP A 60 -12.95 3.46 -7.75
N ALA A 61 -12.53 3.79 -6.52
CA ALA A 61 -11.84 5.04 -6.25
C ALA A 61 -10.48 5.11 -6.98
N SER A 62 -9.73 3.99 -7.03
CA SER A 62 -8.48 3.93 -7.82
C SER A 62 -8.75 4.16 -9.30
N ARG A 63 -9.79 3.54 -9.87
CA ARG A 63 -10.21 3.76 -11.25
C ARG A 63 -10.66 5.20 -11.48
N ALA A 64 -11.45 5.78 -10.58
CA ALA A 64 -11.93 7.16 -10.67
C ALA A 64 -10.77 8.18 -10.64
N LEU A 65 -9.74 7.93 -9.80
CA LEU A 65 -8.52 8.73 -9.76
C LEU A 65 -7.80 8.70 -11.13
N LEU A 66 -7.59 7.52 -11.69
CA LEU A 66 -6.94 7.35 -12.99
C LEU A 66 -7.75 8.00 -14.13
N GLU A 67 -9.08 7.88 -14.13
CA GLU A 67 -9.96 8.56 -15.08
C GLU A 67 -9.90 10.08 -14.93
N THR A 68 -9.79 10.60 -13.72
CA THR A 68 -9.61 12.04 -13.49
C THR A 68 -8.28 12.50 -14.12
N CYS A 69 -7.17 11.79 -13.86
CA CYS A 69 -5.88 12.11 -14.50
C CYS A 69 -5.96 12.09 -16.03
N ARG A 70 -6.60 11.05 -16.60
CA ARG A 70 -6.79 10.93 -18.05
C ARG A 70 -7.59 12.09 -18.62
N THR A 71 -8.63 12.54 -17.92
CA THR A 71 -9.51 13.64 -18.35
C THR A 71 -8.80 15.00 -18.27
N VAL A 72 -7.98 15.23 -17.23
CA VAL A 72 -7.16 16.45 -17.10
C VAL A 72 -6.05 16.50 -18.17
N GLY A 73 -5.48 15.34 -18.55
CA GLY A 73 -4.67 15.20 -19.76
C GLY A 73 -3.22 15.70 -19.66
N HIS A 74 -2.65 15.84 -18.43
CA HIS A 74 -1.27 16.35 -18.24
C HIS A 74 -0.26 15.28 -17.83
N MET A 75 -0.67 13.99 -17.76
CA MET A 75 0.17 12.82 -17.46
C MET A 75 0.92 12.92 -16.12
N PRO A 76 0.22 13.08 -14.97
CA PRO A 76 0.86 13.16 -13.67
C PRO A 76 1.57 11.85 -13.31
N ARG A 77 2.59 11.93 -12.46
CA ARG A 77 3.18 10.74 -11.86
C ARG A 77 2.26 10.19 -10.77
N VAL A 78 1.93 8.90 -10.84
CA VAL A 78 1.08 8.21 -9.85
C VAL A 78 1.88 7.13 -9.17
N VAL A 79 2.16 7.30 -7.86
CA VAL A 79 2.80 6.31 -7.00
C VAL A 79 1.71 5.56 -6.24
N PHE A 80 1.51 4.30 -6.58
CA PHE A 80 0.47 3.46 -6.01
C PHE A 80 1.04 2.45 -5.02
N THR A 81 0.50 2.43 -3.81
CA THR A 81 0.81 1.40 -2.82
C THR A 81 0.01 0.14 -3.07
N SER A 82 0.66 -0.87 -3.63
CA SER A 82 0.17 -2.23 -3.64
C SER A 82 0.63 -2.98 -2.39
N SER A 83 0.49 -4.28 -2.35
CA SER A 83 0.69 -5.07 -1.13
C SER A 83 1.23 -6.45 -1.44
N VAL A 84 1.95 -7.04 -0.49
CA VAL A 84 2.28 -8.48 -0.47
C VAL A 84 1.02 -9.37 -0.61
N ALA A 85 -0.16 -8.87 -0.26
CA ALA A 85 -1.43 -9.60 -0.36
C ALA A 85 -1.87 -9.95 -1.81
N VAL A 86 -1.18 -9.43 -2.84
CA VAL A 86 -1.38 -9.84 -4.24
C VAL A 86 -0.85 -11.25 -4.51
N TYR A 87 0.01 -11.74 -3.64
CA TYR A 87 0.54 -13.11 -3.67
C TYR A 87 -0.23 -14.02 -2.73
N GLY A 88 -0.32 -15.31 -3.05
CA GLY A 88 -0.95 -16.30 -2.20
C GLY A 88 -1.08 -17.67 -2.89
N GLY A 89 -1.73 -18.62 -2.22
CA GLY A 89 -1.79 -20.01 -2.66
C GLY A 89 -0.42 -20.70 -2.55
N ASP A 90 -0.10 -21.57 -3.49
CA ASP A 90 1.18 -22.27 -3.56
C ASP A 90 2.27 -21.31 -4.07
N LEU A 91 3.01 -20.74 -3.15
CA LEU A 91 4.11 -19.82 -3.47
C LEU A 91 5.44 -20.58 -3.57
N PRO A 92 6.36 -20.15 -4.44
CA PRO A 92 7.73 -20.65 -4.43
C PRO A 92 8.45 -20.21 -3.13
N ASP A 93 9.52 -20.90 -2.77
CA ASP A 93 10.36 -20.56 -1.61
C ASP A 93 10.86 -19.10 -1.64
N THR A 94 11.06 -18.56 -2.83
CA THR A 94 11.44 -17.17 -3.05
C THR A 94 10.47 -16.50 -4.02
N VAL A 95 9.76 -15.48 -3.53
CA VAL A 95 8.89 -14.63 -4.35
C VAL A 95 9.74 -13.57 -5.04
N LEU A 96 9.67 -13.50 -6.36
CA LEU A 96 10.35 -12.54 -7.21
C LEU A 96 9.35 -11.54 -7.79
N ASP A 97 9.81 -10.45 -8.41
CA ASP A 97 8.95 -9.45 -9.06
C ASP A 97 8.08 -10.07 -10.19
N GLY A 98 8.60 -11.09 -10.86
CA GLY A 98 7.90 -11.84 -11.90
C GLY A 98 7.00 -12.99 -11.40
N THR A 99 6.91 -13.23 -10.09
CA THR A 99 6.03 -14.26 -9.54
C THR A 99 4.58 -13.93 -9.86
N ALA A 100 3.84 -14.93 -10.36
CA ALA A 100 2.43 -14.76 -10.73
C ALA A 100 1.58 -14.33 -9.53
N LEU A 101 0.64 -13.43 -9.79
CA LEU A 101 -0.32 -12.99 -8.76
C LEU A 101 -1.37 -14.08 -8.55
N ASN A 102 -1.64 -14.40 -7.29
CA ASN A 102 -2.69 -15.33 -6.90
C ASN A 102 -3.29 -14.90 -5.54
N PRO A 103 -3.95 -13.72 -5.49
CA PRO A 103 -4.48 -13.20 -4.24
C PRO A 103 -5.53 -14.15 -3.64
N GLN A 104 -5.48 -14.31 -2.32
CA GLN A 104 -6.40 -15.17 -1.56
C GLN A 104 -7.35 -14.35 -0.68
N SER A 105 -7.53 -13.06 -1.00
CA SER A 105 -8.43 -12.17 -0.28
C SER A 105 -9.01 -11.10 -1.21
N SER A 106 -10.17 -10.55 -0.85
CA SER A 106 -10.81 -9.43 -1.56
C SER A 106 -9.86 -8.24 -1.70
N TYR A 107 -9.16 -7.87 -0.62
CA TYR A 107 -8.16 -6.81 -0.61
C TYR A 107 -7.02 -7.06 -1.60
N GLY A 108 -6.44 -8.27 -1.58
CA GLY A 108 -5.37 -8.65 -2.49
C GLY A 108 -5.81 -8.61 -3.96
N THR A 109 -7.02 -9.09 -4.25
CA THR A 109 -7.63 -9.04 -5.57
C THR A 109 -7.83 -7.60 -6.04
N GLN A 110 -8.39 -6.73 -5.20
CA GLN A 110 -8.60 -5.31 -5.51
C GLN A 110 -7.26 -4.60 -5.81
N LYS A 111 -6.21 -4.88 -5.01
CA LYS A 111 -4.87 -4.33 -5.25
C LYS A 111 -4.27 -4.84 -6.57
N ALA A 112 -4.39 -6.15 -6.88
CA ALA A 112 -3.91 -6.73 -8.12
C ALA A 112 -4.60 -6.13 -9.36
N ILE A 113 -5.92 -5.93 -9.32
CA ILE A 113 -6.67 -5.28 -10.40
C ILE A 113 -6.20 -3.83 -10.58
N ALA A 114 -6.00 -3.09 -9.49
CA ALA A 114 -5.52 -1.71 -9.53
C ALA A 114 -4.09 -1.60 -10.11
N GLU A 115 -3.20 -2.57 -9.83
CA GLU A 115 -1.89 -2.67 -10.49
C GLU A 115 -2.02 -2.76 -12.02
N LEU A 116 -2.90 -3.65 -12.49
CA LEU A 116 -3.13 -3.86 -13.92
C LEU A 116 -3.75 -2.62 -14.58
N LEU A 117 -4.69 -1.97 -13.92
CA LEU A 117 -5.27 -0.70 -14.39
C LEU A 117 -4.18 0.37 -14.53
N LEU A 118 -3.39 0.60 -13.48
CA LEU A 118 -2.32 1.60 -13.52
C LEU A 118 -1.30 1.31 -14.61
N ALA A 119 -0.94 0.03 -14.81
CA ALA A 119 -0.05 -0.39 -15.88
C ALA A 119 -0.61 -0.06 -17.27
N ASP A 120 -1.90 -0.29 -17.52
CA ASP A 120 -2.52 0.03 -18.80
C ASP A 120 -2.65 1.54 -19.02
N TYR A 121 -3.06 2.31 -18.00
CA TYR A 121 -3.10 3.77 -18.08
C TYR A 121 -1.71 4.37 -18.34
N THR A 122 -0.66 3.78 -17.77
CA THR A 122 0.73 4.17 -18.04
C THR A 122 1.14 3.83 -19.47
N ARG A 123 0.83 2.61 -19.92
CA ARG A 123 1.11 2.17 -21.30
C ARG A 123 0.43 3.08 -22.34
N ARG A 124 -0.75 3.58 -22.01
CA ARG A 124 -1.54 4.50 -22.84
C ARG A 124 -1.07 5.96 -22.76
N GLY A 125 -0.11 6.28 -21.87
CA GLY A 125 0.39 7.64 -21.69
C GLY A 125 -0.58 8.59 -20.98
N PHE A 126 -1.51 8.06 -20.19
CA PHE A 126 -2.45 8.87 -19.41
C PHE A 126 -1.85 9.31 -18.06
N VAL A 127 -0.96 8.50 -17.52
CA VAL A 127 -0.21 8.75 -16.28
C VAL A 127 1.21 8.18 -16.39
N ASP A 128 2.12 8.63 -15.53
CA ASP A 128 3.43 8.02 -15.31
C ASP A 128 3.39 7.18 -14.01
N GLY A 129 3.01 5.91 -14.12
CA GLY A 129 2.69 5.04 -12.98
C GLY A 129 3.90 4.37 -12.34
N ARG A 130 3.87 4.29 -11.01
CA ARG A 130 4.78 3.52 -10.18
C ARG A 130 3.98 2.64 -9.24
N VAL A 131 4.15 1.33 -9.34
CA VAL A 131 3.50 0.37 -8.43
C VAL A 131 4.53 -0.15 -7.45
N LEU A 132 4.31 0.08 -6.17
CA LEU A 132 5.18 -0.38 -5.10
C LEU A 132 4.42 -1.40 -4.23
N ARG A 133 4.86 -2.66 -4.22
CA ARG A 133 4.30 -3.72 -3.37
C ARG A 133 4.95 -3.66 -2.00
N LEU A 134 4.17 -3.27 -1.03
CA LEU A 134 4.63 -3.11 0.34
C LEU A 134 4.66 -4.45 1.06
N PRO A 135 5.77 -4.74 1.78
CA PRO A 135 5.80 -5.76 2.83
C PRO A 135 4.79 -5.46 3.94
N THR A 136 4.66 -6.35 4.89
CA THR A 136 3.98 -6.07 6.14
C THR A 136 4.72 -4.97 6.90
N ILE A 137 4.08 -3.82 7.06
CA ILE A 137 4.68 -2.69 7.77
C ILE A 137 4.64 -2.95 9.28
N SER A 138 5.83 -2.98 9.91
CA SER A 138 6.04 -3.25 11.35
C SER A 138 7.28 -2.48 11.85
N VAL A 139 7.21 -1.84 13.01
CA VAL A 139 6.12 -1.77 13.99
C VAL A 139 5.27 -0.53 13.68
N ARG A 140 3.97 -0.73 13.49
CA ARG A 140 3.03 0.40 13.29
C ARG A 140 2.70 1.02 14.64
N PRO A 141 2.75 2.36 14.77
CA PRO A 141 2.33 3.03 15.99
C PRO A 141 0.80 2.96 16.16
N GLY A 142 0.34 3.28 17.35
CA GLY A 142 -1.08 3.35 17.69
C GLY A 142 -1.71 1.99 18.02
N ARG A 143 -3.04 1.93 18.04
CA ARG A 143 -3.81 0.74 18.39
C ARG A 143 -3.85 -0.28 17.24
N PRO A 144 -4.06 -1.59 17.52
CA PRO A 144 -4.34 -2.58 16.50
C PRO A 144 -5.50 -2.17 15.60
N ASN A 145 -5.41 -2.49 14.30
CA ASN A 145 -6.48 -2.25 13.35
C ASN A 145 -6.94 -3.57 12.70
N ALA A 146 -7.94 -3.51 11.83
CA ALA A 146 -8.52 -4.68 11.17
C ALA A 146 -7.65 -5.28 10.04
N ALA A 147 -6.38 -4.88 9.86
CA ALA A 147 -5.50 -5.55 8.92
C ALA A 147 -5.13 -6.94 9.43
N ALA A 148 -5.21 -7.96 8.57
CA ALA A 148 -4.82 -9.33 8.90
C ALA A 148 -3.38 -9.42 9.45
N SER A 149 -2.47 -8.57 8.96
CA SER A 149 -1.09 -8.47 9.42
C SER A 149 -0.87 -7.58 10.65
N SER A 150 -1.93 -7.09 11.30
CA SER A 150 -1.82 -6.21 12.48
C SER A 150 -1.06 -6.86 13.64
N PHE A 151 -1.17 -8.18 13.78
CA PHE A 151 -0.47 -8.96 14.80
C PHE A 151 1.05 -8.81 14.71
N ALA A 152 1.63 -8.65 13.51
CA ALA A 152 3.08 -8.52 13.32
C ALA A 152 3.66 -7.26 14.01
N SER A 153 2.84 -6.22 14.21
CA SER A 153 3.21 -5.09 15.06
C SER A 153 2.84 -5.36 16.52
N GLY A 154 1.71 -6.02 16.76
CA GLY A 154 1.20 -6.32 18.09
C GLY A 154 2.13 -7.18 18.92
N ILE A 155 2.67 -8.26 18.35
CA ILE A 155 3.60 -9.17 19.07
C ILE A 155 4.92 -8.50 19.47
N ILE A 156 5.18 -7.29 19.04
CA ILE A 156 6.34 -6.47 19.42
C ILE A 156 5.89 -5.32 20.33
N ARG A 157 4.95 -4.53 19.88
CA ARG A 157 4.54 -3.27 20.53
C ARG A 157 3.89 -3.48 21.89
N GLU A 158 2.92 -4.42 21.98
CA GLU A 158 2.17 -4.68 23.21
C GLU A 158 3.08 -5.18 24.33
N PRO A 159 3.95 -6.22 24.13
CA PRO A 159 4.86 -6.65 25.19
C PRO A 159 5.86 -5.59 25.64
N LEU A 160 6.33 -4.73 24.74
CA LEU A 160 7.20 -3.60 25.11
C LEU A 160 6.47 -2.54 25.95
N ASN A 161 5.14 -2.50 25.92
CA ASN A 161 4.31 -1.65 26.76
C ASN A 161 3.78 -2.39 28.01
N GLY A 162 4.17 -3.64 28.24
CA GLY A 162 3.71 -4.45 29.37
C GLY A 162 2.37 -5.16 29.13
N ASP A 163 1.84 -5.13 27.92
CA ASP A 163 0.57 -5.73 27.55
C ASP A 163 0.76 -7.13 26.95
N ALA A 164 -0.26 -7.99 27.09
CA ALA A 164 -0.28 -9.28 26.41
C ALA A 164 -0.56 -9.11 24.91
N ALA A 165 0.12 -9.91 24.08
CA ALA A 165 -0.10 -9.96 22.64
C ALA A 165 -0.51 -11.36 22.18
N ASN A 166 -1.42 -11.44 21.21
CA ASN A 166 -1.78 -12.68 20.54
C ASN A 166 -1.03 -12.82 19.21
N CYS A 167 -0.38 -13.97 19.00
CA CYS A 167 0.21 -14.36 17.71
C CYS A 167 -0.68 -15.43 17.08
N PRO A 168 -1.50 -15.09 16.06
CA PRO A 168 -2.48 -16.03 15.50
C PRO A 168 -1.88 -17.02 14.50
N VAL A 169 -0.54 -17.03 14.36
CA VAL A 169 0.19 -17.88 13.41
C VAL A 169 1.23 -18.73 14.11
N GLY A 170 1.64 -19.84 13.46
CA GLY A 170 2.69 -20.71 13.98
C GLY A 170 4.06 -20.02 14.01
N ALA A 171 4.94 -20.46 14.90
CA ALA A 171 6.29 -19.89 15.07
C ALA A 171 7.14 -19.94 13.80
N THR A 172 6.90 -20.90 12.90
CA THR A 172 7.62 -21.07 11.63
C THR A 172 7.07 -20.21 10.50
N THR A 173 5.89 -19.55 10.69
CA THR A 173 5.30 -18.69 9.66
C THR A 173 6.24 -17.54 9.35
N ARG A 174 6.64 -17.45 8.09
CA ARG A 174 7.53 -16.39 7.60
C ARG A 174 6.74 -15.13 7.29
N LEU A 175 7.31 -14.00 7.66
CA LEU A 175 6.78 -12.67 7.43
C LEU A 175 7.83 -11.86 6.67
N TRP A 176 7.40 -11.10 5.69
CA TRP A 176 8.22 -10.12 5.00
C TRP A 176 7.89 -8.75 5.56
N LEU A 177 8.86 -8.11 6.25
CA LEU A 177 8.66 -6.93 7.07
C LEU A 177 9.42 -5.72 6.53
N LEU A 178 8.82 -4.53 6.70
CA LEU A 178 9.46 -3.25 6.46
C LEU A 178 9.02 -2.25 7.52
N SER A 179 9.95 -1.41 8.00
CA SER A 179 9.59 -0.37 8.97
C SER A 179 8.80 0.78 8.32
N PRO A 180 7.94 1.50 9.08
CA PRO A 180 7.21 2.66 8.56
C PRO A 180 8.13 3.72 7.92
N ARG A 181 9.26 4.01 8.56
CA ARG A 181 10.25 4.96 8.05
C ARG A 181 10.78 4.53 6.68
N ARG A 182 11.20 3.26 6.54
CA ARG A 182 11.71 2.73 5.28
C ARG A 182 10.64 2.68 4.19
N ALA A 183 9.37 2.46 4.58
CA ALA A 183 8.26 2.53 3.63
C ALA A 183 8.10 3.94 3.05
N VAL A 184 8.17 4.98 3.89
CA VAL A 184 8.12 6.38 3.42
C VAL A 184 9.31 6.71 2.52
N GLU A 185 10.53 6.35 2.94
CA GLU A 185 11.74 6.53 2.13
C GLU A 185 11.60 5.85 0.75
N ALA A 186 11.06 4.63 0.70
CA ALA A 186 10.85 3.90 -0.53
C ALA A 186 9.75 4.52 -1.43
N LEU A 187 8.70 5.12 -0.85
CA LEU A 187 7.68 5.85 -1.59
C LEU A 187 8.27 7.09 -2.27
N VAL A 188 9.10 7.84 -1.56
CA VAL A 188 9.79 9.02 -2.11
C VAL A 188 10.77 8.59 -3.20
N ALA A 189 11.63 7.59 -2.93
CA ALA A 189 12.54 7.05 -3.93
C ALA A 189 11.81 6.50 -5.17
N GLY A 190 10.68 5.80 -4.97
CA GLY A 190 9.83 5.31 -6.06
C GLY A 190 9.24 6.43 -6.91
N CYS A 191 8.92 7.57 -6.28
CA CYS A 191 8.50 8.77 -7.00
C CYS A 191 9.62 9.35 -7.87
N GLU A 192 10.88 9.26 -7.44
CA GLU A 192 12.02 9.82 -8.14
C GLU A 192 12.58 8.92 -9.25
N LEU A 193 12.15 7.66 -9.33
CA LEU A 193 12.60 6.72 -10.37
C LEU A 193 12.28 7.24 -11.77
N ASP A 194 13.27 7.21 -12.64
CA ASP A 194 13.07 7.50 -14.06
C ASP A 194 12.11 6.50 -14.72
N ALA A 195 11.35 6.97 -15.70
CA ALA A 195 10.46 6.11 -16.47
C ALA A 195 11.19 4.95 -17.15
N SER A 196 12.45 5.15 -17.55
CA SER A 196 13.31 4.11 -18.13
C SER A 196 13.66 3.00 -17.15
N ALA A 197 13.80 3.31 -15.85
CA ALA A 197 14.08 2.32 -14.81
C ALA A 197 12.89 1.39 -14.55
N VAL A 198 11.68 1.79 -14.95
CA VAL A 198 10.43 1.03 -14.82
C VAL A 198 9.79 0.76 -16.18
N ALA A 199 10.62 0.68 -17.25
CA ALA A 199 10.18 0.59 -18.65
C ALA A 199 9.22 -0.58 -18.92
N ASP A 200 9.42 -1.70 -18.25
CA ASP A 200 8.53 -2.87 -18.33
C ASP A 200 7.22 -2.69 -17.55
N ARG A 201 7.02 -1.55 -16.89
CA ARG A 201 5.85 -1.23 -16.03
C ARG A 201 5.58 -2.30 -14.98
N ARG A 202 6.62 -2.99 -14.54
CA ARG A 202 6.50 -4.03 -13.53
C ARG A 202 6.32 -3.41 -12.15
N PRO A 203 5.42 -3.98 -11.35
CA PRO A 203 5.37 -3.65 -9.93
C PRO A 203 6.70 -3.99 -9.23
N ILE A 204 7.13 -3.13 -8.34
CA ILE A 204 8.38 -3.27 -7.59
C ILE A 204 8.06 -3.85 -6.21
N ASN A 205 8.61 -5.01 -5.88
CA ASN A 205 8.61 -5.52 -4.52
C ASN A 205 9.58 -4.68 -3.66
N LEU A 206 9.08 -3.97 -2.66
CA LEU A 206 9.95 -3.15 -1.82
C LEU A 206 10.91 -4.04 -1.01
N PRO A 207 12.16 -3.62 -0.79
CA PRO A 207 13.08 -4.38 0.03
C PRO A 207 12.56 -4.50 1.46
N GLY A 208 12.77 -5.67 2.07
CA GLY A 208 12.34 -5.94 3.44
C GLY A 208 13.11 -7.10 4.05
N VAL A 209 12.80 -7.40 5.31
CA VAL A 209 13.41 -8.51 6.05
C VAL A 209 12.43 -9.67 6.11
N SER A 210 12.87 -10.87 5.71
CA SER A 210 12.08 -12.09 5.84
C SER A 210 12.49 -12.85 7.11
N VAL A 211 11.58 -12.90 8.09
CA VAL A 211 11.79 -13.54 9.40
C VAL A 211 10.60 -14.42 9.77
N SER A 212 10.80 -15.40 10.63
CA SER A 212 9.67 -16.15 11.19
C SER A 212 9.04 -15.41 12.38
N ALA A 213 7.80 -15.71 12.70
CA ALA A 213 7.13 -15.20 13.89
C ALA A 213 7.91 -15.60 15.17
N GLY A 214 8.50 -16.80 15.19
CA GLY A 214 9.34 -17.27 16.27
C GLY A 214 10.64 -16.46 16.43
N ASP A 215 11.26 -16.03 15.33
CA ASP A 215 12.45 -15.16 15.37
C ASP A 215 12.14 -13.79 15.99
N ILE A 216 10.98 -13.22 15.65
CA ILE A 216 10.51 -11.96 16.23
C ILE A 216 10.34 -12.09 17.74
N VAL A 217 9.66 -13.15 18.20
CA VAL A 217 9.44 -13.40 19.64
C VAL A 217 10.75 -13.65 20.37
N ARG A 218 11.71 -14.32 19.74
CA ARG A 218 13.04 -14.55 20.31
C ARG A 218 13.80 -13.24 20.48
N ALA A 219 13.88 -12.43 19.43
CA ALA A 219 14.58 -11.14 19.47
C ALA A 219 13.96 -10.15 20.48
N LEU A 220 12.67 -10.31 20.82
CA LEU A 220 12.01 -9.48 21.82
C LEU A 220 12.43 -9.84 23.26
N ARG A 221 12.93 -11.07 23.47
CA ARG A 221 13.34 -11.56 24.80
C ARG A 221 14.81 -11.26 25.13
N GLU A 222 15.59 -10.94 24.12
CA GLU A 222 17.00 -10.52 24.23
C GLU A 222 17.12 -9.02 24.53
#